data_28a82b31586f24de20ea85341b6cd6a6
#
_entry.id   28a82b31586f24de20ea85341b6cd6a6
#
_cell.length_a   1.000
_cell.length_b   1.000
_cell.length_c   1.000
_cell.angle_alpha   90.00
_cell.angle_beta   90.00
_cell.angle_gamma   90.00
#
_symmetry.space_group_name_H-M   'P 1'
#
loop_
_entity.id
_entity.type
_entity.pdbx_description
1 polymer ?
#
loop_
_entity_poly.entity_id
_entity_poly.type
_entity_poly.pdbx_seq_one_letter_code
_entity_poly.pdbx_strand_id
1 'polypeptide(L)'
;MFNLFSKRTNQKGFIITDEAIRIGIGGNLIEENGHIKTMTNFCSCNIRVPHVIKNCCLNAFPFIVKNGQVENTLVISPPACGKTTFLRDFVYQLSERNLPLNVLLLDERGELDCGINSNFSDKIAFASKKIGFENGIRALAPDLIVTDEIGQEEDIDAIKYASSCGVKILASSHADSIETFSKKHIFQDLIKEKIFKRYVLLSKRNGPGTFEGIYDENFSRLFNAYK
;
A
#
# COMPACT_ATOMS: atom_id res chain seq x y z
N MET A 1 19.16 -27.85 -10.69
CA MET A 1 17.85 -28.17 -10.10
C MET A 1 17.58 -27.11 -9.04
N PHE A 2 16.83 -26.08 -9.39
CA PHE A 2 16.55 -24.95 -8.48
C PHE A 2 15.68 -25.44 -7.32
N ASN A 3 16.15 -25.24 -6.10
CA ASN A 3 15.40 -25.57 -4.89
C ASN A 3 14.34 -24.46 -4.67
N LEU A 4 13.27 -24.51 -5.45
CA LEU A 4 12.15 -23.55 -5.46
C LEU A 4 11.37 -23.47 -4.13
N PHE A 5 11.71 -24.35 -3.17
CA PHE A 5 10.96 -24.49 -1.93
C PHE A 5 11.86 -24.25 -0.72
N SER A 6 12.02 -23.00 -0.32
CA SER A 6 12.55 -22.73 1.01
C SER A 6 11.55 -23.16 2.08
N LYS A 7 11.99 -23.61 3.26
CA LYS A 7 11.12 -24.03 4.38
C LYS A 7 10.06 -22.97 4.74
N ARG A 8 10.34 -21.67 4.54
CA ARG A 8 9.40 -20.56 4.82
C ARG A 8 8.26 -20.45 3.81
N THR A 9 8.47 -20.86 2.57
CA THR A 9 7.48 -20.77 1.50
C THR A 9 6.39 -21.82 1.64
N ASN A 10 6.75 -23.04 2.05
CA ASN A 10 5.79 -24.14 2.24
C ASN A 10 4.80 -23.90 3.39
N GLN A 11 5.18 -23.13 4.41
CA GLN A 11 4.31 -22.80 5.55
C GLN A 11 3.25 -21.74 5.21
N LYS A 12 3.50 -20.89 4.21
CA LYS A 12 2.55 -19.84 3.81
C LYS A 12 1.59 -20.25 2.70
N GLY A 13 1.77 -21.41 2.06
CA GLY A 13 0.92 -21.91 0.97
C GLY A 13 1.05 -21.10 -0.34
N PHE A 14 2.06 -20.24 -0.48
CA PHE A 14 2.34 -19.50 -1.70
C PHE A 14 3.83 -19.18 -1.87
N ILE A 15 4.22 -18.95 -3.12
CA ILE A 15 5.56 -18.49 -3.53
C ILE A 15 5.41 -17.10 -4.15
N ILE A 16 6.39 -16.23 -3.94
CA ILE A 16 6.52 -14.96 -4.67
C ILE A 16 7.83 -15.04 -5.46
N THR A 17 7.77 -14.78 -6.76
CA THR A 17 8.95 -14.69 -7.64
C THR A 17 9.60 -13.31 -7.54
N ASP A 18 10.78 -13.16 -8.12
CA ASP A 18 11.49 -11.88 -8.20
C ASP A 18 10.69 -10.81 -8.99
N GLU A 19 9.84 -11.25 -9.95
CA GLU A 19 8.90 -10.37 -10.66
C GLU A 19 7.60 -10.13 -9.89
N ALA A 20 7.56 -10.43 -8.60
CA ALA A 20 6.41 -10.30 -7.73
C ALA A 20 5.17 -11.13 -8.17
N ILE A 21 5.35 -12.16 -9.00
CA ILE A 21 4.29 -13.10 -9.34
C ILE A 21 4.01 -13.96 -8.11
N ARG A 22 2.76 -13.96 -7.63
CA ARG A 22 2.35 -14.78 -6.50
C ARG A 22 1.71 -16.07 -6.98
N ILE A 23 2.30 -17.19 -6.61
CA ILE A 23 1.84 -18.53 -6.94
C ILE A 23 1.32 -19.20 -5.68
N GLY A 24 0.00 -19.22 -5.49
CA GLY A 24 -0.67 -20.00 -4.45
C GLY A 24 -0.70 -21.46 -4.85
N ILE A 25 -0.43 -22.36 -3.92
CA ILE A 25 -0.33 -23.80 -4.15
C ILE A 25 -1.38 -24.50 -3.28
N GLY A 26 -2.14 -25.41 -3.88
CA GLY A 26 -3.08 -26.29 -3.19
C GLY A 26 -2.60 -27.73 -3.18
N GLY A 27 -2.79 -28.42 -2.06
CA GLY A 27 -2.38 -29.79 -1.86
C GLY A 27 -2.76 -30.29 -0.46
N ASN A 28 -2.24 -31.44 -0.05
CA ASN A 28 -2.48 -32.01 1.28
C ASN A 28 -1.53 -31.39 2.29
N LEU A 29 -2.09 -30.76 3.33
CA LEU A 29 -1.32 -30.20 4.44
C LEU A 29 -0.93 -31.30 5.43
N ILE A 30 0.31 -31.26 5.88
CA ILE A 30 0.81 -32.08 6.99
C ILE A 30 1.06 -31.13 8.15
N GLU A 31 0.35 -31.35 9.25
CA GLU A 31 0.47 -30.58 10.48
C GLU A 31 1.30 -31.34 11.52
N GLU A 32 2.06 -30.60 12.30
CA GLU A 32 2.80 -31.08 13.45
C GLU A 32 2.73 -30.01 14.55
N ASN A 33 2.25 -30.42 15.75
CA ASN A 33 2.09 -29.52 16.91
C ASN A 33 1.24 -28.26 16.62
N GLY A 34 0.17 -28.39 15.81
CA GLY A 34 -0.73 -27.28 15.46
C GLY A 34 -0.15 -26.29 14.42
N HIS A 35 0.96 -26.62 13.81
CA HIS A 35 1.59 -25.82 12.76
C HIS A 35 1.73 -26.62 11.45
N ILE A 36 1.58 -25.93 10.33
CA ILE A 36 1.83 -26.53 9.02
C ILE A 36 3.31 -26.86 8.91
N LYS A 37 3.63 -28.16 8.82
CA LYS A 37 5.00 -28.64 8.60
C LYS A 37 5.38 -28.58 7.13
N THR A 38 4.51 -29.07 6.27
CA THR A 38 4.72 -29.11 4.82
C THR A 38 3.42 -29.36 4.07
N MET A 39 3.48 -29.30 2.75
CA MET A 39 2.41 -29.67 1.83
C MET A 39 2.90 -30.76 0.88
N THR A 40 2.04 -31.74 0.61
CA THR A 40 2.30 -32.84 -0.32
C THR A 40 1.15 -32.98 -1.31
N ASN A 41 1.30 -33.84 -2.31
CA ASN A 41 0.26 -34.12 -3.30
C ASN A 41 -0.32 -32.82 -3.89
N PHE A 42 0.56 -31.99 -4.45
CA PHE A 42 0.14 -30.74 -5.10
C PHE A 42 -0.88 -31.02 -6.19
N CYS A 43 -2.07 -30.39 -6.10
CA CYS A 43 -3.19 -30.66 -7.00
C CYS A 43 -3.68 -29.41 -7.73
N SER A 44 -3.35 -28.22 -7.27
CA SER A 44 -3.77 -26.97 -7.91
C SER A 44 -2.78 -25.85 -7.66
N CYS A 45 -2.78 -24.85 -8.54
CA CYS A 45 -2.07 -23.59 -8.31
C CYS A 45 -2.94 -22.40 -8.78
N ASN A 46 -2.74 -21.27 -8.10
CA ASN A 46 -3.32 -19.98 -8.49
C ASN A 46 -2.18 -19.01 -8.75
N ILE A 47 -2.04 -18.57 -10.00
CA ILE A 47 -1.00 -17.66 -10.42
C ILE A 47 -1.58 -16.27 -10.53
N ARG A 48 -1.08 -15.33 -9.70
CA ARG A 48 -1.42 -13.92 -9.77
C ARG A 48 -0.24 -13.16 -10.37
N VAL A 49 -0.43 -12.71 -11.61
CA VAL A 49 0.54 -11.87 -12.32
C VAL A 49 0.20 -10.42 -12.03
N PRO A 50 1.08 -9.66 -11.37
CA PRO A 50 0.83 -8.26 -11.12
C PRO A 50 0.85 -7.48 -12.43
N HIS A 51 -0.09 -6.56 -12.60
CA HIS A 51 -0.14 -5.66 -13.75
C HIS A 51 0.34 -4.28 -13.33
N VAL A 52 1.27 -3.72 -14.09
CA VAL A 52 1.68 -2.31 -13.96
C VAL A 52 0.72 -1.48 -14.79
N ILE A 53 -0.17 -0.75 -14.12
CA ILE A 53 -1.06 0.22 -14.76
C ILE A 53 -0.46 1.59 -14.51
N LYS A 54 0.01 2.24 -15.57
CA LYS A 54 0.60 3.57 -15.51
C LYS A 54 -0.46 4.65 -15.67
N ASN A 55 -0.17 5.82 -15.10
CA ASN A 55 -0.96 7.04 -15.24
C ASN A 55 -2.33 7.04 -14.52
N CYS A 56 -2.62 6.04 -13.69
CA CYS A 56 -3.89 5.99 -12.97
C CYS A 56 -3.97 7.03 -11.82
N CYS A 57 -2.84 7.49 -11.30
CA CYS A 57 -2.80 8.53 -10.26
C CYS A 57 -2.73 9.96 -10.78
N LEU A 58 -2.60 10.19 -12.11
CA LEU A 58 -2.29 11.52 -12.67
C LEU A 58 -3.34 12.59 -12.33
N ASN A 59 -4.61 12.23 -12.24
CA ASN A 59 -5.67 13.18 -11.88
C ASN A 59 -5.55 13.67 -10.44
N ALA A 60 -4.99 12.85 -9.53
CA ALA A 60 -4.76 13.22 -8.14
C ALA A 60 -3.38 13.85 -7.90
N PHE A 61 -2.40 13.52 -8.73
CA PHE A 61 -1.00 13.86 -8.53
C PHE A 61 -0.75 15.36 -8.26
N PRO A 62 -1.32 16.33 -9.02
CA PRO A 62 -1.08 17.76 -8.77
C PRO A 62 -1.65 18.29 -7.45
N PHE A 63 -2.57 17.56 -6.84
CA PHE A 63 -3.16 17.91 -5.54
C PHE A 63 -2.35 17.32 -4.37
N ILE A 64 -1.63 16.23 -4.63
CA ILE A 64 -0.80 15.52 -3.64
C ILE A 64 0.62 16.08 -3.63
N VAL A 65 1.17 16.39 -4.79
CA VAL A 65 2.53 16.94 -4.92
C VAL A 65 2.44 18.43 -5.24
N LYS A 66 2.98 19.26 -4.35
CA LYS A 66 3.03 20.72 -4.50
C LYS A 66 4.43 21.21 -4.24
N ASN A 67 5.01 21.96 -5.17
CA ASN A 67 6.34 22.52 -5.06
C ASN A 67 7.42 21.48 -4.68
N GLY A 68 7.32 20.27 -5.21
CA GLY A 68 8.23 19.17 -4.90
C GLY A 68 8.01 18.47 -3.55
N GLN A 69 7.03 18.91 -2.77
CA GLN A 69 6.66 18.29 -1.48
C GLN A 69 5.40 17.43 -1.63
N VAL A 70 5.40 16.29 -0.97
CA VAL A 70 4.24 15.38 -0.92
C VAL A 70 3.38 15.72 0.30
N GLU A 71 2.07 15.81 0.11
CA GLU A 71 1.11 15.95 1.20
C GLU A 71 0.70 14.57 1.74
N ASN A 72 0.55 14.44 3.07
CA ASN A 72 0.01 13.24 3.67
C ASN A 72 -1.32 12.88 3.03
N THR A 73 -1.39 11.70 2.42
CA THR A 73 -2.53 11.31 1.58
C THR A 73 -3.04 9.93 1.94
N LEU A 74 -4.36 9.79 2.03
CA LEU A 74 -5.03 8.51 2.21
C LEU A 74 -5.88 8.17 0.99
N VAL A 75 -5.61 7.00 0.39
CA VAL A 75 -6.39 6.46 -0.72
C VAL A 75 -7.49 5.56 -0.17
N ILE A 76 -8.72 5.91 -0.47
CA ILE A 76 -9.93 5.25 0.06
C ILE A 76 -10.67 4.57 -1.08
N SER A 77 -11.04 3.32 -0.88
CA SER A 77 -11.94 2.62 -1.80
C SER A 77 -12.49 1.32 -1.21
N PRO A 78 -13.53 0.73 -1.79
CA PRO A 78 -13.90 -0.66 -1.55
C PRO A 78 -12.76 -1.63 -1.89
N PRO A 79 -12.84 -2.90 -1.48
CA PRO A 79 -11.89 -3.94 -1.86
C PRO A 79 -11.75 -4.11 -3.38
N ALA A 80 -10.55 -4.43 -3.84
CA ALA A 80 -10.22 -4.67 -5.24
C ALA A 80 -10.59 -3.51 -6.21
N CYS A 81 -10.50 -2.27 -5.73
CA CYS A 81 -10.71 -1.04 -6.51
C CYS A 81 -9.41 -0.32 -6.89
N GLY A 82 -8.28 -1.03 -6.91
CA GLY A 82 -7.03 -0.50 -7.48
C GLY A 82 -6.20 0.38 -6.54
N LYS A 83 -6.43 0.37 -5.19
CA LYS A 83 -5.59 1.14 -4.23
C LYS A 83 -4.10 0.86 -4.39
N THR A 84 -3.71 -0.41 -4.30
CA THR A 84 -2.30 -0.81 -4.43
C THR A 84 -1.73 -0.41 -5.81
N THR A 85 -2.53 -0.50 -6.87
CA THR A 85 -2.15 -0.04 -8.22
C THR A 85 -1.92 1.47 -8.25
N PHE A 86 -2.78 2.24 -7.59
CA PHE A 86 -2.62 3.69 -7.46
C PHE A 86 -1.34 4.05 -6.69
N LEU A 87 -1.07 3.37 -5.56
CA LEU A 87 0.15 3.60 -4.77
C LEU A 87 1.41 3.32 -5.59
N ARG A 88 1.43 2.21 -6.33
CA ARG A 88 2.55 1.85 -7.22
C ARG A 88 2.78 2.89 -8.31
N ASP A 89 1.70 3.28 -9.00
CA ASP A 89 1.79 4.29 -10.06
C ASP A 89 2.24 5.64 -9.49
N PHE A 90 1.80 6.00 -8.28
CA PHE A 90 2.24 7.24 -7.64
C PHE A 90 3.75 7.24 -7.41
N VAL A 91 4.32 6.16 -6.85
CA VAL A 91 5.78 6.03 -6.66
C VAL A 91 6.50 6.02 -8.01
N TYR A 92 5.97 5.30 -9.01
CA TYR A 92 6.49 5.34 -10.38
C TYR A 92 6.52 6.78 -10.93
N GLN A 93 5.46 7.56 -10.75
CA GLN A 93 5.39 8.95 -11.22
C GLN A 93 6.36 9.88 -10.46
N LEU A 94 6.65 9.63 -9.19
CA LEU A 94 7.70 10.35 -8.45
C LEU A 94 9.08 10.06 -9.06
N SER A 95 9.36 8.80 -9.36
CA SER A 95 10.61 8.34 -10.00
C SER A 95 10.81 8.97 -11.38
N GLU A 96 9.79 8.91 -12.24
CA GLU A 96 9.86 9.47 -13.60
C GLU A 96 10.12 10.99 -13.62
N ARG A 97 9.69 11.68 -12.57
CA ARG A 97 9.91 13.14 -12.42
C ARG A 97 11.20 13.49 -11.68
N ASN A 98 11.99 12.48 -11.30
CA ASN A 98 13.24 12.66 -10.55
C ASN A 98 13.08 13.60 -9.33
N LEU A 99 11.98 13.46 -8.60
CA LEU A 99 11.81 14.24 -7.38
C LEU A 99 12.84 13.81 -6.34
N PRO A 100 13.54 14.75 -5.68
CA PRO A 100 14.59 14.42 -4.72
C PRO A 100 13.98 14.00 -3.38
N LEU A 101 13.36 12.85 -3.35
CA LEU A 101 12.68 12.29 -2.18
C LEU A 101 13.22 10.89 -1.86
N ASN A 102 13.51 10.66 -0.59
CA ASN A 102 13.84 9.36 -0.06
C ASN A 102 12.54 8.61 0.21
N VAL A 103 12.17 7.65 -0.63
CA VAL A 103 10.90 6.93 -0.55
C VAL A 103 11.11 5.57 0.08
N LEU A 104 10.37 5.27 1.15
CA LEU A 104 10.32 3.95 1.77
C LEU A 104 9.00 3.25 1.47
N LEU A 105 9.09 2.05 0.90
CA LEU A 105 7.95 1.16 0.72
C LEU A 105 7.83 0.22 1.93
N LEU A 106 6.75 0.33 2.68
CA LEU A 106 6.38 -0.63 3.72
C LEU A 106 5.37 -1.63 3.15
N ASP A 107 5.87 -2.77 2.72
CA ASP A 107 5.15 -3.76 1.94
C ASP A 107 4.93 -5.05 2.75
N GLU A 108 3.94 -5.03 3.63
CA GLU A 108 3.65 -6.17 4.50
C GLU A 108 3.31 -7.46 3.72
N ARG A 109 2.73 -7.32 2.53
CA ARG A 109 2.23 -8.45 1.72
C ARG A 109 3.12 -8.79 0.53
N GLY A 110 4.13 -7.98 0.21
CA GLY A 110 4.96 -8.14 -0.99
C GLY A 110 4.22 -7.77 -2.28
N GLU A 111 3.33 -6.78 -2.22
CA GLU A 111 2.48 -6.38 -3.33
C GLU A 111 2.80 -4.96 -3.85
N LEU A 112 3.47 -4.10 -3.08
CA LEU A 112 3.74 -2.71 -3.46
C LEU A 112 4.87 -2.54 -4.47
N ASP A 113 5.91 -3.35 -4.37
CA ASP A 113 7.17 -3.20 -5.10
C ASP A 113 7.09 -3.57 -6.60
N CYS A 114 5.95 -4.06 -7.05
CA CYS A 114 5.82 -4.54 -8.41
C CYS A 114 5.91 -3.41 -9.45
N GLY A 115 6.95 -3.45 -10.28
CA GLY A 115 7.15 -2.52 -11.39
C GLY A 115 7.66 -1.13 -10.99
N ILE A 116 8.10 -0.94 -9.74
CA ILE A 116 8.78 0.25 -9.27
C ILE A 116 10.29 0.09 -9.52
N ASN A 117 10.94 1.16 -9.94
CA ASN A 117 12.39 1.18 -10.08
C ASN A 117 13.05 1.03 -8.69
N SER A 118 13.73 -0.09 -8.45
CA SER A 118 14.40 -0.40 -7.17
C SER A 118 15.48 0.62 -6.77
N ASN A 119 15.96 1.43 -7.72
CA ASN A 119 16.95 2.47 -7.44
C ASN A 119 16.33 3.76 -6.90
N PHE A 120 15.00 3.88 -6.91
CA PHE A 120 14.29 5.09 -6.45
C PHE A 120 13.73 4.96 -5.03
N SER A 121 13.51 3.75 -4.55
CA SER A 121 12.87 3.52 -3.25
C SER A 121 13.56 2.42 -2.46
N ASP A 122 13.66 2.63 -1.14
CA ASP A 122 13.98 1.59 -0.18
C ASP A 122 12.75 0.74 0.12
N LYS A 123 12.97 -0.47 0.64
CA LYS A 123 11.89 -1.41 0.93
C LYS A 123 12.09 -2.13 2.24
N ILE A 124 11.04 -2.16 3.05
CA ILE A 124 10.89 -3.08 4.18
C ILE A 124 9.65 -3.95 3.91
N ALA A 125 9.85 -5.26 3.76
CA ALA A 125 8.77 -6.18 3.44
C ALA A 125 8.56 -7.24 4.53
N PHE A 126 7.33 -7.77 4.61
CA PHE A 126 6.96 -8.88 5.50
C PHE A 126 7.15 -8.60 6.99
N ALA A 127 7.22 -7.34 7.39
CA ALA A 127 7.18 -6.89 8.78
C ALA A 127 5.81 -6.26 9.10
N SER A 128 5.40 -6.28 10.36
CA SER A 128 4.25 -5.47 10.79
C SER A 128 4.54 -3.99 10.56
N LYS A 129 3.51 -3.18 10.30
CA LYS A 129 3.69 -1.75 10.03
C LYS A 129 4.40 -1.04 11.17
N LYS A 130 4.02 -1.30 12.42
CA LYS A 130 4.70 -0.71 13.59
C LYS A 130 6.21 -0.89 13.54
N ILE A 131 6.69 -2.12 13.38
CA ILE A 131 8.13 -2.42 13.26
C ILE A 131 8.73 -1.76 12.02
N GLY A 132 8.01 -1.80 10.89
CA GLY A 132 8.44 -1.22 9.62
C GLY A 132 8.61 0.29 9.70
N PHE A 133 7.66 1.02 10.31
CA PHE A 133 7.75 2.46 10.51
C PHE A 133 8.91 2.83 11.43
N GLU A 134 8.99 2.22 12.63
CA GLU A 134 10.06 2.53 13.59
C GLU A 134 11.46 2.27 13.03
N ASN A 135 11.68 1.09 12.44
CA ASN A 135 12.97 0.75 11.87
C ASN A 135 13.28 1.55 10.60
N GLY A 136 12.29 1.74 9.73
CA GLY A 136 12.44 2.49 8.50
C GLY A 136 12.84 3.94 8.76
N ILE A 137 12.18 4.63 9.68
CA ILE A 137 12.49 6.02 10.02
C ILE A 137 13.90 6.12 10.61
N ARG A 138 14.29 5.21 11.51
CA ARG A 138 15.60 5.26 12.15
C ARG A 138 16.76 4.89 11.23
N ALA A 139 16.56 3.90 10.36
CA ALA A 139 17.64 3.35 9.54
C ALA A 139 17.79 4.03 8.18
N LEU A 140 16.68 4.48 7.60
CA LEU A 140 16.63 4.92 6.20
C LEU A 140 16.29 6.40 6.05
N ALA A 141 15.87 7.09 7.13
CA ALA A 141 15.51 8.51 7.13
C ALA A 141 14.65 8.94 5.93
N PRO A 142 13.49 8.31 5.69
CA PRO A 142 12.67 8.59 4.52
C PRO A 142 11.98 9.95 4.61
N ASP A 143 11.81 10.60 3.45
CA ASP A 143 10.96 11.77 3.31
C ASP A 143 9.48 11.37 3.16
N LEU A 144 9.24 10.21 2.51
CA LEU A 144 7.92 9.64 2.25
C LEU A 144 7.89 8.15 2.58
N ILE A 145 6.92 7.73 3.36
CA ILE A 145 6.56 6.32 3.55
C ILE A 145 5.30 6.02 2.75
N VAL A 146 5.39 4.99 1.89
CA VAL A 146 4.24 4.45 1.17
C VAL A 146 3.89 3.10 1.76
N THR A 147 2.66 2.95 2.24
CA THR A 147 2.19 1.70 2.84
C THR A 147 0.82 1.32 2.32
N ASP A 148 0.59 0.03 2.18
CA ASP A 148 -0.73 -0.50 1.84
C ASP A 148 -1.62 -0.48 3.10
N GLU A 149 -2.85 -0.80 2.92
CA GLU A 149 -3.98 -0.97 3.82
C GLU A 149 -3.75 -0.75 5.33
N ILE A 150 -4.12 0.44 5.81
CA ILE A 150 -4.16 0.76 7.24
C ILE A 150 -5.55 0.48 7.81
N GLY A 151 -5.64 -0.09 9.01
CA GLY A 151 -6.92 -0.44 9.60
C GLY A 151 -6.85 -1.05 11.01
N GLN A 152 -5.67 -1.10 11.62
CA GLN A 152 -5.46 -1.55 12.99
C GLN A 152 -5.06 -0.39 13.89
N GLU A 153 -5.28 -0.48 15.19
CA GLU A 153 -4.87 0.57 16.15
C GLU A 153 -3.36 0.82 16.11
N GLU A 154 -2.58 -0.24 15.96
CA GLU A 154 -1.13 -0.16 15.83
C GLU A 154 -0.67 0.63 14.58
N ASP A 155 -1.46 0.60 13.49
CA ASP A 155 -1.19 1.40 12.29
C ASP A 155 -1.37 2.90 12.58
N ILE A 156 -2.39 3.25 13.38
CA ILE A 156 -2.68 4.64 13.74
C ILE A 156 -1.53 5.24 14.56
N ASP A 157 -1.05 4.49 15.55
CA ASP A 157 0.09 4.91 16.38
C ASP A 157 1.37 5.09 15.55
N ALA A 158 1.62 4.15 14.63
CA ALA A 158 2.77 4.23 13.73
C ALA A 158 2.71 5.46 12.80
N ILE A 159 1.53 5.79 12.28
CA ILE A 159 1.29 6.98 11.46
C ILE A 159 1.50 8.28 12.25
N LYS A 160 0.97 8.36 13.48
CA LYS A 160 1.19 9.50 14.37
C LYS A 160 2.67 9.69 14.66
N TYR A 161 3.38 8.60 14.96
CA TYR A 161 4.82 8.63 15.17
C TYR A 161 5.57 9.16 13.95
N ALA A 162 5.32 8.62 12.75
CA ALA A 162 5.96 9.08 11.52
C ALA A 162 5.67 10.56 11.23
N SER A 163 4.42 10.98 11.41
CA SER A 163 4.02 12.37 11.25
C SER A 163 4.75 13.30 12.23
N SER A 164 4.94 12.88 13.50
CA SER A 164 5.70 13.64 14.50
C SER A 164 7.19 13.76 14.16
N CYS A 165 7.73 12.79 13.43
CA CYS A 165 9.09 12.82 12.88
C CYS A 165 9.22 13.67 11.61
N GLY A 166 8.13 14.26 11.10
CA GLY A 166 8.12 15.06 9.87
C GLY A 166 8.05 14.24 8.58
N VAL A 167 7.95 12.90 8.67
CA VAL A 167 7.88 12.00 7.52
C VAL A 167 6.50 12.07 6.90
N LYS A 168 6.44 12.16 5.56
CA LYS A 168 5.20 12.15 4.81
C LYS A 168 4.68 10.73 4.63
N ILE A 169 3.36 10.60 4.50
CA ILE A 169 2.69 9.29 4.45
C ILE A 169 1.72 9.24 3.29
N LEU A 170 1.86 8.23 2.45
CA LEU A 170 0.87 7.81 1.47
C LEU A 170 0.39 6.42 1.84
N ALA A 171 -0.85 6.31 2.26
CA ALA A 171 -1.43 5.05 2.71
C ALA A 171 -2.76 4.75 2.03
N SER A 172 -3.27 3.53 2.20
CA SER A 172 -4.61 3.20 1.76
C SER A 172 -5.50 2.61 2.86
N SER A 173 -6.82 2.73 2.70
CA SER A 173 -7.80 2.14 3.60
C SER A 173 -9.07 1.73 2.85
N HIS A 174 -9.82 0.79 3.41
CA HIS A 174 -11.10 0.38 2.87
C HIS A 174 -12.24 1.27 3.40
N ALA A 175 -12.98 1.88 2.50
CA ALA A 175 -14.32 2.41 2.73
C ALA A 175 -15.02 2.66 1.38
N ASP A 176 -16.35 2.68 1.39
CA ASP A 176 -17.14 2.83 0.17
C ASP A 176 -17.32 4.31 -0.22
N SER A 177 -17.20 5.22 0.74
CA SER A 177 -17.31 6.67 0.54
C SER A 177 -16.52 7.43 1.61
N ILE A 178 -16.35 8.73 1.40
CA ILE A 178 -15.76 9.65 2.37
C ILE A 178 -16.62 9.70 3.65
N GLU A 179 -17.94 9.69 3.52
CA GLU A 179 -18.87 9.72 4.66
C GLU A 179 -18.75 8.44 5.50
N THR A 180 -18.63 7.28 4.84
CA THR A 180 -18.42 6.00 5.53
C THR A 180 -17.06 5.98 6.23
N PHE A 181 -16.02 6.48 5.56
CA PHE A 181 -14.69 6.58 6.14
C PHE A 181 -14.67 7.50 7.37
N SER A 182 -15.25 8.69 7.27
CA SER A 182 -15.24 9.70 8.34
C SER A 182 -15.92 9.23 9.64
N LYS A 183 -16.80 8.22 9.57
CA LYS A 183 -17.48 7.63 10.73
C LYS A 183 -16.73 6.47 11.38
N LYS A 184 -15.64 5.99 10.78
CA LYS A 184 -14.87 4.89 11.35
C LYS A 184 -14.14 5.33 12.62
N HIS A 185 -14.47 4.71 13.74
CA HIS A 185 -13.93 5.05 15.06
C HIS A 185 -12.39 5.05 15.09
N ILE A 186 -11.79 4.05 14.49
CA ILE A 186 -10.34 3.86 14.47
C ILE A 186 -9.57 5.05 13.85
N PHE A 187 -10.17 5.80 12.93
CA PHE A 187 -9.51 6.92 12.26
C PHE A 187 -9.82 8.29 12.88
N GLN A 188 -10.63 8.36 13.94
CA GLN A 188 -11.10 9.64 14.50
C GLN A 188 -9.93 10.53 14.96
N ASP A 189 -8.91 9.95 15.55
CA ASP A 189 -7.74 10.70 15.99
C ASP A 189 -6.97 11.30 14.81
N LEU A 190 -6.72 10.52 13.75
CA LEU A 190 -6.02 11.01 12.55
C LEU A 190 -6.82 12.12 11.85
N ILE A 191 -8.16 12.01 11.85
CA ILE A 191 -9.06 13.01 11.29
C ILE A 191 -9.04 14.29 12.14
N LYS A 192 -9.18 14.17 13.47
CA LYS A 192 -9.18 15.30 14.40
C LYS A 192 -7.86 16.07 14.38
N GLU A 193 -6.75 15.35 14.33
CA GLU A 193 -5.41 15.93 14.25
C GLU A 193 -5.05 16.37 12.81
N LYS A 194 -5.94 16.11 11.84
CA LYS A 194 -5.74 16.44 10.41
C LYS A 194 -4.40 15.95 9.88
N ILE A 195 -4.03 14.73 10.25
CA ILE A 195 -2.77 14.11 9.81
C ILE A 195 -2.74 13.99 8.29
N PHE A 196 -3.82 13.46 7.68
CA PHE A 196 -3.97 13.43 6.24
C PHE A 196 -4.52 14.75 5.70
N LYS A 197 -3.79 15.32 4.73
CA LYS A 197 -4.16 16.57 4.04
C LYS A 197 -4.96 16.32 2.78
N ARG A 198 -4.90 15.08 2.25
CA ARG A 198 -5.60 14.67 1.03
C ARG A 198 -6.24 13.31 1.23
N TYR A 199 -7.46 13.18 0.71
CA TYR A 199 -8.17 11.91 0.63
C TYR A 199 -8.55 11.66 -0.82
N VAL A 200 -8.08 10.57 -1.39
CA VAL A 200 -8.38 10.14 -2.76
C VAL A 200 -9.44 9.07 -2.70
N LEU A 201 -10.54 9.25 -3.41
CA LEU A 201 -11.61 8.25 -3.51
C LEU A 201 -11.55 7.52 -4.85
N LEU A 202 -11.45 6.18 -4.78
CA LEU A 202 -11.52 5.30 -5.94
C LEU A 202 -12.74 4.39 -5.86
N SER A 203 -13.23 3.95 -7.02
CA SER A 203 -14.38 3.04 -7.15
C SER A 203 -14.18 1.99 -8.25
N LYS A 204 -15.26 1.24 -8.51
CA LYS A 204 -15.39 0.31 -9.65
C LYS A 204 -16.39 0.80 -10.71
N ARG A 205 -16.87 2.03 -10.66
CA ARG A 205 -17.94 2.52 -11.52
C ARG A 205 -17.69 2.25 -13.00
N ASN A 206 -16.50 2.55 -13.47
CA ASN A 206 -16.05 2.32 -14.85
C ASN A 206 -14.89 1.30 -14.91
N GLY A 207 -14.86 0.36 -13.99
CA GLY A 207 -13.79 -0.59 -13.77
C GLY A 207 -12.91 -0.26 -12.55
N PRO A 208 -12.09 -1.21 -12.09
CA PRO A 208 -11.19 -1.00 -10.96
C PRO A 208 -10.26 0.19 -11.19
N GLY A 209 -10.05 1.02 -10.16
CA GLY A 209 -9.19 2.20 -10.24
C GLY A 209 -9.88 3.45 -10.76
N THR A 210 -11.20 3.42 -10.93
CA THR A 210 -11.96 4.63 -11.31
C THR A 210 -11.75 5.72 -10.25
N PHE A 211 -11.14 6.85 -10.68
CA PHE A 211 -10.94 8.02 -9.82
C PHE A 211 -12.25 8.79 -9.67
N GLU A 212 -12.80 8.88 -8.46
CA GLU A 212 -14.03 9.60 -8.17
C GLU A 212 -13.78 11.05 -7.81
N GLY A 213 -12.70 11.32 -7.09
CA GLY A 213 -12.33 12.67 -6.68
C GLY A 213 -11.27 12.71 -5.60
N ILE A 214 -10.87 13.92 -5.26
CA ILE A 214 -9.94 14.22 -4.18
C ILE A 214 -10.51 15.26 -3.24
N TYR A 215 -10.24 15.11 -1.95
CA TYR A 215 -10.77 15.92 -0.87
C TYR A 215 -9.64 16.45 0.01
N ASP A 216 -9.87 17.59 0.67
CA ASP A 216 -8.96 18.15 1.66
C ASP A 216 -9.14 17.53 3.05
N GLU A 217 -8.41 18.04 4.04
CA GLU A 217 -8.46 17.60 5.45
C GLU A 217 -9.79 17.88 6.18
N ASN A 218 -10.70 18.65 5.58
CA ASN A 218 -12.04 18.92 6.08
C ASN A 218 -13.11 18.15 5.28
N PHE A 219 -12.66 17.21 4.42
CA PHE A 219 -13.50 16.48 3.48
C PHE A 219 -14.22 17.36 2.45
N SER A 220 -13.75 18.60 2.22
CA SER A 220 -14.21 19.44 1.13
C SER A 220 -13.62 18.95 -0.18
N ARG A 221 -14.47 18.80 -1.19
CA ARG A 221 -14.07 18.26 -2.49
C ARG A 221 -13.22 19.25 -3.27
N LEU A 222 -11.99 18.88 -3.61
CA LEU A 222 -11.06 19.70 -4.38
C LEU A 222 -11.20 19.49 -5.89
N PHE A 223 -11.55 18.27 -6.31
CA PHE A 223 -11.73 17.91 -7.71
C PHE A 223 -12.77 16.79 -7.87
N ASN A 224 -13.58 16.90 -8.95
CA ASN A 224 -14.56 15.89 -9.34
C ASN A 224 -14.21 15.36 -10.73
N ALA A 225 -14.05 14.06 -10.86
CA ALA A 225 -13.77 13.41 -12.14
C ALA A 225 -14.99 13.44 -13.10
N TYR A 226 -16.19 13.64 -12.54
CA TYR A 226 -17.45 13.64 -13.28
C TYR A 226 -18.14 15.01 -13.09
N LYS A 227 -17.84 15.95 -13.98
CA LYS A 227 -18.65 17.14 -14.25
C LYS A 227 -19.31 17.00 -15.61
#